data_17b329886edf6a72b090d3c1cf538d46
#
_entry.id   17b329886edf6a72b090d3c1cf538d46
#
_cell.length_a   1.000
_cell.length_b   1.000
_cell.length_c   1.000
_cell.angle_alpha   90.00
_cell.angle_beta   90.00
_cell.angle_gamma   90.00
#
_symmetry.space_group_name_H-M   'P 1'
#
loop_
_entity.id
_entity.type
_entity.pdbx_description
1 polymer ?
#
loop_
_entity_poly.entity_id
_entity_poly.type
_entity_poly.pdbx_seq_one_letter_code
_entity_poly.pdbx_strand_id
1 'polypeptide(L)'
;MNVDHEVQLLIQEIKRLGSPNADGQIVVKFGVLFSDDKCANLFEALVGTLRAAKRKKFIKYDGELLLQGVHDSVDVVLLKEE
;
A
#
# COMPACT_ATOMS: atom_id res chain seq x y z
N MET A 1 -9.84 3.63 15.03
CA MET A 1 -8.72 3.48 14.09
C MET A 1 -7.93 4.78 13.99
N ASN A 2 -6.62 4.71 14.10
CA ASN A 2 -5.74 5.87 13.90
C ASN A 2 -5.18 5.80 12.47
N VAL A 3 -5.75 6.61 11.57
CA VAL A 3 -5.41 6.58 10.15
C VAL A 3 -3.93 6.93 9.91
N ASP A 4 -3.43 7.96 10.60
CA ASP A 4 -2.04 8.39 10.41
C ASP A 4 -1.07 7.30 10.86
N HIS A 5 -1.37 6.64 11.97
CA HIS A 5 -0.55 5.53 12.46
C HIS A 5 -0.57 4.36 11.48
N GLU A 6 -1.74 4.02 10.94
CA GLU A 6 -1.84 2.91 9.98
C GLU A 6 -1.16 3.25 8.66
N VAL A 7 -1.19 4.51 8.21
CA VAL A 7 -0.44 4.93 7.02
C VAL A 7 1.05 4.73 7.23
N GLN A 8 1.58 5.08 8.41
CA GLN A 8 3.00 4.85 8.70
C GLN A 8 3.35 3.37 8.73
N LEU A 9 2.48 2.54 9.28
CA LEU A 9 2.66 1.07 9.23
C LEU A 9 2.63 0.56 7.80
N LEU A 10 1.73 1.09 6.97
CA LEU A 10 1.63 0.72 5.56
C LEU A 10 2.92 1.02 4.82
N ILE A 11 3.51 2.19 5.05
CA ILE A 11 4.79 2.55 4.43
C ILE A 11 5.86 1.53 4.76
N GLN A 12 5.95 1.10 6.02
CA GLN A 12 6.92 0.08 6.44
C GLN A 12 6.67 -1.26 5.74
N GLU A 13 5.41 -1.65 5.58
CA GLU A 13 5.09 -2.92 4.90
C GLU A 13 5.36 -2.84 3.39
N ILE A 14 5.11 -1.70 2.77
CA ILE A 14 5.47 -1.51 1.35
C ILE A 14 6.98 -1.63 1.18
N LYS A 15 7.76 -1.06 2.08
CA LYS A 15 9.22 -1.18 2.03
C LYS A 15 9.68 -2.62 2.25
N ARG A 16 9.01 -3.36 3.11
CA ARG A 16 9.34 -4.77 3.39
C ARG A 16 9.02 -5.69 2.22
N LEU A 17 7.86 -5.50 1.60
CA LEU A 17 7.33 -6.41 0.58
C LEU A 17 7.67 -5.97 -0.84
N GLY A 18 7.95 -4.70 -1.04
CA GLY A 18 8.22 -4.15 -2.37
C GLY A 18 9.66 -4.22 -2.76
N SER A 19 9.94 -3.75 -3.98
CA SER A 19 11.30 -3.64 -4.51
C SER A 19 11.41 -2.38 -5.36
N PRO A 20 12.63 -1.85 -5.54
CA PRO A 20 12.80 -0.63 -6.33
C PRO A 20 12.51 -0.89 -7.81
N ASN A 21 11.84 0.08 -8.44
CA ASN A 21 11.64 0.09 -9.89
C ASN A 21 12.80 0.82 -10.58
N ALA A 22 12.67 1.04 -11.90
CA ALA A 22 13.71 1.72 -12.68
C ALA A 22 13.98 3.14 -12.20
N ASP A 23 13.00 3.80 -11.60
CA ASP A 23 13.12 5.16 -11.08
C ASP A 23 13.61 5.21 -9.62
N GLY A 24 13.88 4.06 -9.03
CA GLY A 24 14.32 3.97 -7.64
C GLY A 24 13.20 4.06 -6.62
N GLN A 25 11.95 4.08 -7.05
CA GLN A 25 10.80 4.08 -6.15
C GLN A 25 10.46 2.64 -5.76
N ILE A 26 10.02 2.46 -4.52
CA ILE A 26 9.57 1.13 -4.04
C ILE A 26 8.17 0.85 -4.59
N VAL A 27 7.99 -0.31 -5.18
CA VAL A 27 6.72 -0.75 -5.78
C VAL A 27 6.35 -2.12 -5.23
N VAL A 28 5.08 -2.32 -4.92
CA VAL A 28 4.54 -3.61 -4.50
C VAL A 28 3.17 -3.80 -5.14
N LYS A 29 2.87 -5.03 -5.56
CA LYS A 29 1.54 -5.35 -6.10
C LYS A 29 0.50 -5.34 -4.98
N PHE A 30 -0.70 -4.86 -5.27
CA PHE A 30 -1.80 -4.86 -4.32
C PHE A 30 -2.07 -6.27 -3.76
N GLY A 31 -2.07 -7.29 -4.63
CA GLY A 31 -2.31 -8.67 -4.21
C GLY A 31 -1.28 -9.18 -3.20
N VAL A 32 -0.04 -8.73 -3.30
CA VAL A 32 1.02 -9.10 -2.36
C VAL A 32 0.70 -8.52 -0.98
N LEU A 33 0.31 -7.24 -0.92
CA LEU A 33 -0.09 -6.61 0.34
C LEU A 33 -1.30 -7.31 0.96
N PHE A 34 -2.31 -7.57 0.14
CA PHE A 34 -3.56 -8.14 0.62
C PHE A 34 -3.40 -9.59 1.09
N SER A 35 -2.49 -10.34 0.46
CA SER A 35 -2.26 -11.75 0.79
C SER A 35 -1.26 -11.96 1.94
N ASP A 36 -0.56 -10.91 2.35
CA ASP A 36 0.45 -11.02 3.39
C ASP A 36 -0.20 -11.18 4.77
N ASP A 37 0.20 -12.21 5.51
CA ASP A 37 -0.40 -12.50 6.82
C ASP A 37 -0.19 -11.38 7.82
N LYS A 38 0.98 -10.76 7.82
CA LYS A 38 1.26 -9.65 8.74
C LYS A 38 0.37 -8.46 8.44
N CYS A 39 0.21 -8.12 7.16
CA CYS A 39 -0.69 -7.02 6.76
C CYS A 39 -2.14 -7.34 7.13
N ALA A 40 -2.57 -8.59 6.96
CA ALA A 40 -3.92 -8.99 7.30
C ALA A 40 -4.23 -8.81 8.79
N ASN A 41 -3.22 -9.01 9.64
CA ASN A 41 -3.37 -8.86 11.08
C ASN A 41 -3.11 -7.44 11.57
N LEU A 42 -2.37 -6.65 10.82
CA LEU A 42 -1.92 -5.31 11.21
C LEU A 42 -2.97 -4.24 10.95
N PHE A 43 -3.71 -4.36 9.85
CA PHE A 43 -4.66 -3.34 9.41
C PHE A 43 -6.10 -3.77 9.64
N GLU A 44 -6.91 -2.84 10.18
CA GLU A 44 -8.36 -3.06 10.29
C GLU A 44 -9.01 -3.06 8.91
N ALA A 45 -8.56 -2.14 8.03
CA ALA A 45 -9.10 -1.99 6.69
C ALA A 45 -7.98 -1.55 5.75
N LEU A 46 -7.26 -2.52 5.17
CA LEU A 46 -6.12 -2.23 4.31
C LEU A 46 -6.49 -1.32 3.13
N VAL A 47 -7.63 -1.57 2.49
CA VAL A 47 -8.06 -0.74 1.35
C VAL A 47 -8.30 0.70 1.79
N GLY A 48 -8.92 0.89 2.95
CA GLY A 48 -9.14 2.23 3.51
C GLY A 48 -7.82 2.93 3.82
N THR A 49 -6.86 2.21 4.36
CA THR A 49 -5.52 2.76 4.65
C THR A 49 -4.81 3.14 3.36
N LEU A 50 -4.92 2.31 2.31
CA LEU A 50 -4.34 2.61 0.99
C LEU A 50 -4.96 3.89 0.40
N ARG A 51 -6.27 4.04 0.50
CA ARG A 51 -6.94 5.25 0.02
C ARG A 51 -6.48 6.50 0.77
N ALA A 52 -6.34 6.40 2.08
CA ALA A 52 -5.86 7.51 2.91
C ALA A 52 -4.42 7.89 2.53
N ALA A 53 -3.56 6.90 2.35
CA ALA A 53 -2.16 7.14 1.96
C ALA A 53 -2.08 7.78 0.57
N LYS A 54 -2.93 7.36 -0.36
CA LYS A 54 -2.99 7.97 -1.69
C LYS A 54 -3.44 9.43 -1.62
N ARG A 55 -4.48 9.70 -0.83
CA ARG A 55 -4.99 11.07 -0.65
C ARG A 55 -3.92 11.98 -0.05
N LYS A 56 -3.11 11.45 0.86
CA LYS A 56 -2.03 12.20 1.51
C LYS A 56 -0.75 12.26 0.69
N LYS A 57 -0.73 11.65 -0.49
CA LYS A 57 0.41 11.67 -1.43
C LYS A 57 1.62 10.87 -0.96
N PHE A 58 1.44 9.90 -0.09
CA PHE A 58 2.50 8.97 0.30
C PHE A 58 2.69 7.88 -0.73
N ILE A 59 1.61 7.49 -1.41
CA ILE A 59 1.62 6.43 -2.43
C ILE A 59 0.81 6.86 -3.64
N LYS A 60 1.00 6.12 -4.74
CA LYS A 60 0.11 6.25 -5.90
C LYS A 60 -0.24 4.86 -6.43
N TYR A 61 -1.41 4.75 -7.02
CA TYR A 61 -1.85 3.59 -7.79
C TYR A 61 -2.97 4.05 -8.72
N ASP A 62 -3.17 3.32 -9.82
CA ASP A 62 -4.21 3.66 -10.78
C ASP A 62 -5.58 3.24 -10.26
N GLY A 63 -6.59 4.08 -10.51
CA GLY A 63 -7.97 3.80 -10.14
C GLY A 63 -8.33 4.31 -8.76
N GLU A 64 -9.62 4.26 -8.47
CA GLU A 64 -10.19 4.74 -7.22
C GLU A 64 -10.44 3.60 -6.23
N LEU A 65 -10.64 2.39 -6.74
CA LEU A 65 -11.06 1.24 -5.96
C LEU A 65 -10.13 0.06 -6.20
N LEU A 66 -9.66 -0.54 -5.12
CA LEU A 66 -8.86 -1.76 -5.18
C LEU A 66 -9.71 -2.91 -4.64
N LEU A 67 -9.93 -3.92 -5.47
CA LEU A 67 -10.71 -5.11 -5.13
C LEU A 67 -9.81 -6.34 -5.20
N GLN A 68 -9.80 -7.12 -4.13
CA GLN A 68 -9.04 -8.37 -4.09
C GLN A 68 -9.50 -9.30 -5.22
N GLY A 69 -8.55 -9.93 -5.90
CA GLY A 69 -8.82 -10.82 -7.02
C GLY A 69 -9.01 -10.12 -8.34
N VAL A 70 -9.39 -8.84 -8.34
CA VAL A 70 -9.59 -8.04 -9.55
C VAL A 70 -8.38 -7.15 -9.83
N HIS A 71 -7.85 -6.53 -8.79
CA HIS A 71 -6.77 -5.54 -8.90
C HIS A 71 -5.46 -6.03 -8.30
N ASP A 72 -5.27 -7.35 -8.15
CA ASP A 72 -4.07 -7.92 -7.52
C ASP A 72 -2.79 -7.51 -8.23
N SER A 73 -2.84 -7.26 -9.53
CA SER A 73 -1.66 -6.87 -10.33
C SER A 73 -1.42 -5.37 -10.39
N VAL A 74 -2.25 -4.58 -9.73
CA VAL A 74 -2.06 -3.11 -9.70
C VAL A 74 -0.84 -2.77 -8.87
N ASP A 75 0.03 -1.93 -9.41
CA ASP A 75 1.23 -1.47 -8.71
C ASP A 75 0.89 -0.37 -7.71
N VAL A 76 1.33 -0.57 -6.48
CA VAL A 76 1.29 0.46 -5.44
C VAL A 76 2.70 1.01 -5.30
N VAL A 77 2.87 2.31 -5.57
CA VAL A 77 4.18 2.95 -5.63
C VAL A 77 4.34 3.89 -4.44
N LEU A 78 5.44 3.70 -3.70
CA LEU A 78 5.76 4.58 -2.58
C LEU A 78 6.38 5.87 -3.10
N LEU A 79 5.77 7.02 -2.78
CA LEU A 79 6.21 8.33 -3.25
C LEU A 79 7.09 9.04 -2.23
N LYS A 80 6.75 8.91 -0.95
CA LYS A 80 7.51 9.53 0.14
C LYS A 80 7.24 8.78 1.44
N GLU A 81 8.11 8.98 2.43
CA GLU A 81 7.99 8.30 3.72
C GLU A 81 7.46 9.21 4.83
N GLU A 82 7.41 10.50 4.59
CA GLU A 82 6.89 11.48 5.56
C GLU A 82 6.18 12.61 4.83
#